data_94fd219eb36308dc0be4462c0bc7057a
#
_entry.id   94fd219eb36308dc0be4462c0bc7057a
#
_cell.length_a   1.000
_cell.length_b   1.000
_cell.length_c   1.000
_cell.angle_alpha   90.00
_cell.angle_beta   90.00
_cell.angle_gamma   90.00
#
_symmetry.space_group_name_H-M   'P 1'
#
loop_
_entity.id
_entity.type
_entity.pdbx_description
1 polymer ?
#
loop_
_entity_poly.entity_id
_entity_poly.type
_entity_poly.pdbx_seq_one_letter_code
_entity_poly.pdbx_strand_id
1 'polypeptide(L)'
;MNSKVEFEENIDMEFKEVKGINSIDSILSTVDQYVVAYLNIKRNIIGKILWGISDDRTVTGVRLEYSERDKLRRDVVNKLSQISPPIPSQVYSISLVEVYDENMKVIEDKYIVEVTVHPYSSEYFFSTGKDEVYLKTDGGKRKLKTHEIQIELKSRG
;
A
#
# COMPACT_ATOMS: atom_id res chain seq x y z
N MET A 1 -15.58 -25.15 0.72
CA MET A 1 -16.66 -24.23 0.46
C MET A 1 -16.62 -22.98 1.30
N ASN A 2 -16.50 -23.13 2.59
CA ASN A 2 -16.40 -21.99 3.48
C ASN A 2 -15.04 -21.30 3.41
N SER A 3 -14.04 -21.98 2.87
CA SER A 3 -12.69 -21.45 2.78
C SER A 3 -12.59 -20.15 1.97
N LYS A 4 -13.42 -19.99 0.95
CA LYS A 4 -13.43 -18.75 0.14
C LYS A 4 -13.88 -17.54 0.94
N VAL A 5 -14.86 -17.72 1.79
CA VAL A 5 -15.36 -16.63 2.65
C VAL A 5 -14.29 -16.25 3.67
N GLU A 6 -13.58 -17.24 4.22
CA GLU A 6 -12.51 -17.00 5.18
C GLU A 6 -11.35 -16.20 4.57
N PHE A 7 -10.99 -16.49 3.30
CA PHE A 7 -9.93 -15.74 2.61
C PHE A 7 -10.30 -14.27 2.41
N GLU A 8 -11.56 -13.99 2.10
CA GLU A 8 -12.02 -12.62 1.90
C GLU A 8 -11.96 -11.80 3.19
N GLU A 9 -12.15 -12.45 4.33
CA GLU A 9 -12.09 -11.79 5.63
C GLU A 9 -10.69 -11.34 6.01
N ASN A 10 -9.64 -11.87 5.32
CA ASN A 10 -8.25 -11.56 5.60
C ASN A 10 -7.68 -10.45 4.72
N ILE A 11 -8.53 -9.60 4.19
CA ILE A 11 -8.09 -8.46 3.39
C ILE A 11 -8.40 -7.18 4.14
N ASP A 12 -7.38 -6.33 4.30
CA ASP A 12 -7.53 -4.99 4.88
C ASP A 12 -7.25 -3.96 3.79
N MET A 13 -8.09 -2.96 3.68
CA MET A 13 -7.97 -1.93 2.65
C MET A 13 -7.76 -0.55 3.25
N GLU A 14 -6.86 0.20 2.63
CA GLU A 14 -6.60 1.59 2.97
C GLU A 14 -6.91 2.44 1.74
N PHE A 15 -7.81 3.40 1.88
CA PHE A 15 -8.21 4.29 0.78
C PHE A 15 -7.50 5.62 0.90
N LYS A 16 -6.97 6.11 -0.23
CA LYS A 16 -6.24 7.38 -0.28
C LYS A 16 -6.77 8.21 -1.45
N GLU A 17 -7.24 9.40 -1.15
CA GLU A 17 -7.60 10.36 -2.18
C GLU A 17 -6.36 11.10 -2.65
N VAL A 18 -6.22 11.28 -3.97
CA VAL A 18 -5.11 12.02 -4.55
C VAL A 18 -5.65 13.34 -5.10
N LYS A 19 -5.20 14.44 -4.53
CA LYS A 19 -5.59 15.79 -4.94
C LYS A 19 -4.40 16.48 -5.59
N GLY A 20 -4.67 17.33 -6.57
CA GLY A 20 -3.65 18.13 -7.23
C GLY A 20 -3.06 17.46 -8.46
N ILE A 21 -2.01 18.08 -8.99
CA ILE A 21 -1.43 17.69 -10.28
C ILE A 21 -0.22 16.77 -10.16
N ASN A 22 0.38 16.63 -8.98
CA ASN A 22 1.55 15.78 -8.78
C ASN A 22 1.14 14.44 -8.17
N SER A 23 0.34 13.70 -8.93
CA SER A 23 -0.23 12.41 -8.48
C SER A 23 0.85 11.39 -8.10
N ILE A 24 1.89 11.27 -8.93
CA ILE A 24 2.98 10.32 -8.69
C ILE A 24 3.69 10.65 -7.39
N ASP A 25 4.03 11.91 -7.17
CA ASP A 25 4.71 12.32 -5.94
C ASP A 25 3.86 12.06 -4.69
N SER A 26 2.55 12.26 -4.79
CA SER A 26 1.64 11.96 -3.69
C SER A 26 1.67 10.49 -3.32
N ILE A 27 1.67 9.61 -4.32
CA ILE A 27 1.71 8.17 -4.10
C ILE A 27 3.06 7.75 -3.52
N LEU A 28 4.15 8.24 -4.11
CA LEU A 28 5.50 7.87 -3.68
C LEU A 28 5.82 8.34 -2.26
N SER A 29 5.20 9.43 -1.81
CA SER A 29 5.47 9.97 -0.48
C SER A 29 5.04 9.03 0.65
N THR A 30 4.09 8.14 0.40
CA THR A 30 3.54 7.28 1.45
C THR A 30 3.53 5.79 1.12
N VAL A 31 3.80 5.39 -0.12
CA VAL A 31 3.67 3.98 -0.52
C VAL A 31 4.53 3.04 0.32
N ASP A 32 5.79 3.40 0.55
CA ASP A 32 6.70 2.57 1.34
C ASP A 32 6.28 2.51 2.81
N GLN A 33 5.74 3.60 3.33
CA GLN A 33 5.25 3.66 4.71
C GLN A 33 4.10 2.68 4.94
N TYR A 34 3.14 2.63 4.02
CA TYR A 34 2.02 1.69 4.12
C TYR A 34 2.45 0.25 3.87
N VAL A 35 3.34 0.02 2.93
CA VAL A 35 3.87 -1.33 2.68
C VAL A 35 4.57 -1.86 3.93
N VAL A 36 5.45 -1.06 4.51
CA VAL A 36 6.15 -1.40 5.76
C VAL A 36 5.14 -1.63 6.89
N ALA A 37 4.13 -0.77 6.99
CA ALA A 37 3.11 -0.89 8.03
C ALA A 37 2.38 -2.23 7.96
N TYR A 38 2.00 -2.67 6.76
CA TYR A 38 1.36 -3.97 6.57
C TYR A 38 2.31 -5.13 6.83
N LEU A 39 3.57 -5.02 6.38
CA LEU A 39 4.55 -6.09 6.60
C LEU A 39 4.85 -6.30 8.09
N ASN A 40 4.74 -5.26 8.89
CA ASN A 40 5.11 -5.31 10.31
C ASN A 40 4.00 -5.83 11.21
N ILE A 41 2.77 -5.95 10.73
CA ILE A 41 1.74 -6.57 11.55
C ILE A 41 1.87 -8.09 11.48
N LYS A 42 1.81 -8.73 12.65
CA LYS A 42 2.00 -10.18 12.78
C LYS A 42 0.67 -10.91 12.60
N ARG A 43 0.00 -10.64 11.49
CA ARG A 43 -1.27 -11.29 11.15
C ARG A 43 -1.25 -11.72 9.69
N ASN A 44 -1.96 -12.78 9.38
CA ASN A 44 -2.06 -13.29 8.03
C ASN A 44 -3.10 -12.48 7.25
N ILE A 45 -2.77 -11.25 6.96
CA ILE A 45 -3.67 -10.29 6.30
C ILE A 45 -3.03 -9.79 5.01
N ILE A 46 -3.82 -9.78 3.94
CA ILE A 46 -3.43 -9.14 2.69
C ILE A 46 -3.82 -7.66 2.79
N GLY A 47 -2.85 -6.77 2.66
CA GLY A 47 -3.09 -5.34 2.67
C GLY A 47 -3.26 -4.81 1.27
N LYS A 48 -4.22 -3.91 1.09
CA LYS A 48 -4.41 -3.21 -0.19
C LYS A 48 -4.49 -1.73 0.06
N ILE A 49 -3.63 -0.98 -0.62
CA ILE A 49 -3.67 0.48 -0.60
C ILE A 49 -4.22 0.92 -1.95
N LEU A 50 -5.30 1.70 -1.93
CA LEU A 50 -5.98 2.14 -3.14
C LEU A 50 -5.98 3.66 -3.21
N TRP A 51 -5.20 4.21 -4.13
CA TRP A 51 -5.19 5.65 -4.39
C TRP A 51 -6.21 5.98 -5.47
N GLY A 52 -6.99 7.02 -5.24
CA GLY A 52 -8.05 7.45 -6.12
C GLY A 52 -9.44 7.13 -5.57
N ILE A 53 -9.52 6.80 -4.28
CA ILE A 53 -10.78 6.56 -3.58
C ILE A 53 -10.74 7.37 -2.28
N SER A 54 -11.81 8.11 -2.01
CA SER A 54 -11.90 8.88 -0.78
C SER A 54 -12.38 8.00 0.38
N ASP A 55 -12.32 8.54 1.60
CA ASP A 55 -12.70 7.79 2.81
C ASP A 55 -14.16 7.35 2.80
N ASP A 56 -15.04 8.11 2.14
CA ASP A 56 -16.44 7.72 1.99
C ASP A 56 -16.66 6.73 0.84
N ARG A 57 -15.58 6.21 0.26
CA ARG A 57 -15.56 5.24 -0.84
C ARG A 57 -16.04 5.80 -2.18
N THR A 58 -15.98 7.11 -2.34
CA THR A 58 -16.22 7.74 -3.64
C THR A 58 -14.98 7.57 -4.51
N VAL A 59 -15.16 7.08 -5.73
CA VAL A 59 -14.08 6.90 -6.68
C VAL A 59 -13.78 8.26 -7.32
N THR A 60 -12.60 8.79 -7.02
CA THR A 60 -12.13 10.06 -7.59
C THR A 60 -11.13 9.82 -8.71
N GLY A 61 -10.38 8.72 -8.65
CA GLY A 61 -9.39 8.35 -9.63
C GLY A 61 -8.10 9.15 -9.53
N VAL A 62 -7.08 8.65 -10.20
CA VAL A 62 -5.78 9.29 -10.34
C VAL A 62 -5.54 9.47 -11.84
N ARG A 63 -5.25 10.70 -12.26
CA ARG A 63 -4.97 10.98 -13.66
C ARG A 63 -3.52 10.61 -13.98
N LEU A 64 -3.36 9.67 -14.90
CA LEU A 64 -2.04 9.17 -15.33
C LEU A 64 -2.03 9.00 -16.83
N GLU A 65 -1.24 9.80 -17.53
CA GLU A 65 -1.03 9.66 -18.95
C GLU A 65 -0.14 8.45 -19.23
N TYR A 66 -0.06 8.04 -20.48
CA TYR A 66 0.66 6.83 -20.88
C TYR A 66 2.07 6.75 -20.29
N SER A 67 2.85 7.82 -20.46
CA SER A 67 4.24 7.87 -19.96
C SER A 67 4.30 7.85 -18.43
N GLU A 68 3.29 8.41 -17.79
CA GLU A 68 3.24 8.47 -16.31
C GLU A 68 2.94 7.12 -15.69
N ARG A 69 2.21 6.25 -16.40
CA ARG A 69 1.91 4.91 -15.88
C ARG A 69 3.17 4.07 -15.71
N ASP A 70 4.04 4.07 -16.74
CA ASP A 70 5.31 3.36 -16.66
C ASP A 70 6.23 3.97 -15.61
N LYS A 71 6.27 5.30 -15.55
CA LYS A 71 7.08 6.01 -14.57
C LYS A 71 6.64 5.66 -13.15
N LEU A 72 5.34 5.65 -12.91
CA LEU A 72 4.81 5.30 -11.58
C LEU A 72 5.26 3.91 -11.17
N ARG A 73 5.11 2.91 -12.04
CA ARG A 73 5.50 1.54 -11.74
C ARG A 73 6.99 1.44 -11.39
N ARG A 74 7.83 2.08 -12.18
CA ARG A 74 9.29 2.10 -11.95
C ARG A 74 9.62 2.76 -10.61
N ASP A 75 9.03 3.91 -10.37
CA ASP A 75 9.34 4.71 -9.19
C ASP A 75 8.87 4.01 -7.92
N VAL A 76 7.72 3.33 -7.97
CA VAL A 76 7.24 2.53 -6.82
C VAL A 76 8.19 1.36 -6.55
N VAL A 77 8.58 0.62 -7.58
CA VAL A 77 9.53 -0.49 -7.43
C VAL A 77 10.85 -0.01 -6.83
N ASN A 78 11.37 1.12 -7.32
CA ASN A 78 12.61 1.70 -6.80
C ASN A 78 12.46 2.13 -5.33
N LYS A 79 11.33 2.71 -4.99
CA LYS A 79 11.05 3.14 -3.62
C LYS A 79 11.00 1.94 -2.68
N LEU A 80 10.30 0.89 -3.08
CA LEU A 80 10.13 -0.31 -2.26
C LEU A 80 11.42 -1.14 -2.18
N SER A 81 12.32 -1.00 -3.15
CA SER A 81 13.61 -1.69 -3.10
C SER A 81 14.51 -1.20 -1.98
N GLN A 82 14.20 -0.05 -1.39
CA GLN A 82 14.97 0.53 -0.29
C GLN A 82 14.49 0.07 1.09
N ILE A 83 13.45 -0.74 1.14
CA ILE A 83 12.96 -1.31 2.39
C ILE A 83 13.98 -2.32 2.93
N SER A 84 14.23 -2.28 4.24
CA SER A 84 15.14 -3.20 4.95
C SER A 84 14.39 -3.94 6.04
N PRO A 85 14.56 -5.27 6.20
CA PRO A 85 15.30 -6.15 5.28
C PRO A 85 14.64 -6.20 3.89
N PRO A 86 15.40 -6.59 2.84
CA PRO A 86 14.84 -6.65 1.49
C PRO A 86 13.65 -7.60 1.38
N ILE A 87 12.67 -7.22 0.56
CA ILE A 87 11.49 -8.05 0.32
C ILE A 87 11.52 -8.61 -1.10
N PRO A 88 11.10 -9.88 -1.29
CA PRO A 88 10.99 -10.45 -2.63
C PRO A 88 9.93 -9.72 -3.45
N SER A 89 10.11 -9.67 -4.76
CA SER A 89 9.18 -8.95 -5.64
C SER A 89 7.76 -9.51 -5.63
N GLN A 90 7.58 -10.78 -5.29
CA GLN A 90 6.26 -11.40 -5.24
C GLN A 90 5.47 -11.04 -3.98
N VAL A 91 6.07 -10.33 -3.02
CA VAL A 91 5.40 -9.91 -1.79
C VAL A 91 4.40 -8.79 -2.06
N TYR A 92 4.63 -8.01 -3.10
CA TYR A 92 3.72 -6.94 -3.45
C TYR A 92 3.44 -6.93 -4.95
N SER A 93 2.35 -6.27 -5.34
CA SER A 93 2.01 -6.05 -6.73
C SER A 93 1.36 -4.69 -6.90
N ILE A 94 1.49 -4.13 -8.11
CA ILE A 94 0.92 -2.83 -8.47
C ILE A 94 -0.05 -3.06 -9.61
N SER A 95 -1.28 -2.58 -9.46
CA SER A 95 -2.30 -2.66 -10.49
C SER A 95 -2.88 -1.28 -10.77
N LEU A 96 -3.14 -1.00 -12.02
CA LEU A 96 -3.85 0.21 -12.45
C LEU A 96 -5.23 -0.22 -12.90
N VAL A 97 -6.24 0.14 -12.12
CA VAL A 97 -7.62 -0.27 -12.37
C VAL A 97 -8.36 0.86 -13.08
N GLU A 98 -8.93 0.56 -14.23
CA GLU A 98 -9.66 1.55 -15.01
C GLU A 98 -10.89 2.06 -14.26
N VAL A 99 -11.19 3.35 -14.44
CA VAL A 99 -12.36 4.00 -13.84
C VAL A 99 -13.43 4.17 -14.90
N TYR A 100 -14.65 3.84 -14.56
CA TYR A 100 -15.79 3.93 -15.46
C TYR A 100 -16.72 5.08 -15.04
N ASP A 101 -17.35 5.72 -16.04
CA ASP A 101 -18.34 6.76 -15.78
C ASP A 101 -19.72 6.12 -15.52
N GLU A 102 -20.72 6.96 -15.29
CA GLU A 102 -22.10 6.50 -15.00
C GLU A 102 -22.70 5.70 -16.16
N ASN A 103 -22.19 5.86 -17.38
CA ASN A 103 -22.65 5.12 -18.56
C ASN A 103 -21.81 3.87 -18.81
N MET A 104 -21.00 3.46 -17.83
CA MET A 104 -20.14 2.29 -17.92
C MET A 104 -19.09 2.38 -19.01
N LYS A 105 -18.68 3.59 -19.35
CA LYS A 105 -17.57 3.83 -20.29
C LYS A 105 -16.30 4.17 -19.53
N VAL A 106 -15.16 3.68 -20.03
CA VAL A 106 -13.87 3.96 -19.44
C VAL A 106 -13.56 5.45 -19.53
N ILE A 107 -13.15 6.04 -18.41
CA ILE A 107 -12.66 7.41 -18.39
C ILE A 107 -11.18 7.35 -18.77
N GLU A 108 -10.82 8.01 -19.85
CA GLU A 108 -9.46 7.98 -20.39
C GLU A 108 -8.46 8.57 -19.38
N ASP A 109 -7.31 7.90 -19.25
CA ASP A 109 -6.18 8.30 -18.40
C ASP A 109 -6.52 8.42 -16.91
N LYS A 110 -7.60 7.81 -16.46
CA LYS A 110 -7.98 7.84 -15.05
C LYS A 110 -7.98 6.43 -14.48
N TYR A 111 -7.32 6.26 -13.34
CA TYR A 111 -7.11 4.94 -12.73
C TYR A 111 -7.25 4.99 -11.23
N ILE A 112 -7.59 3.84 -10.65
CA ILE A 112 -7.31 3.58 -9.24
C ILE A 112 -5.96 2.87 -9.23
N VAL A 113 -5.03 3.38 -8.44
CA VAL A 113 -3.72 2.74 -8.26
C VAL A 113 -3.82 1.83 -7.04
N GLU A 114 -3.65 0.54 -7.26
CA GLU A 114 -3.75 -0.47 -6.20
C GLU A 114 -2.40 -1.12 -5.95
N VAL A 115 -1.93 -1.05 -4.71
CA VAL A 115 -0.75 -1.80 -4.26
C VAL A 115 -1.24 -2.86 -3.29
N THR A 116 -0.96 -4.12 -3.60
CA THR A 116 -1.33 -5.26 -2.77
C THR A 116 -0.08 -5.77 -2.05
N VAL A 117 -0.18 -5.99 -0.75
CA VAL A 117 0.92 -6.47 0.09
C VAL A 117 0.51 -7.79 0.70
N HIS A 118 1.27 -8.84 0.41
CA HIS A 118 1.02 -10.17 0.97
C HIS A 118 1.79 -10.35 2.28
N PRO A 119 1.29 -11.17 3.20
CA PRO A 119 2.01 -11.47 4.43
C PRO A 119 3.41 -12.01 4.14
N TYR A 120 4.39 -11.53 4.89
CA TYR A 120 5.77 -11.99 4.74
C TYR A 120 6.45 -11.92 6.09
N SER A 121 6.93 -13.07 6.56
CA SER A 121 7.52 -13.19 7.90
C SER A 121 8.95 -12.72 7.96
N SER A 122 9.29 -12.03 9.04
CA SER A 122 10.66 -11.68 9.38
C SER A 122 10.82 -11.64 10.89
N GLU A 123 12.00 -11.96 11.37
CA GLU A 123 12.34 -11.81 12.80
C GLU A 123 12.47 -10.34 13.19
N TYR A 124 12.70 -9.49 12.21
CA TYR A 124 12.93 -8.07 12.42
C TYR A 124 11.78 -7.25 11.88
N PHE A 125 11.64 -6.04 12.36
CA PHE A 125 10.74 -5.08 11.74
C PHE A 125 11.33 -4.62 10.41
N PHE A 126 10.44 -4.38 9.45
CA PHE A 126 10.81 -3.72 8.21
C PHE A 126 10.85 -2.22 8.43
N SER A 127 11.79 -1.55 7.76
CA SER A 127 11.90 -0.09 7.79
C SER A 127 11.96 0.45 6.37
N THR A 128 11.53 1.71 6.22
CA THR A 128 11.61 2.42 4.95
C THR A 128 13.06 2.79 4.63
N GLY A 129 13.31 3.30 3.43
CA GLY A 129 14.64 3.80 3.05
C GLY A 129 15.16 4.93 3.95
N LYS A 130 14.27 5.56 4.72
CA LYS A 130 14.62 6.59 5.70
C LYS A 130 14.74 6.03 7.11
N ASP A 131 14.82 4.71 7.25
CA ASP A 131 14.93 4.01 8.53
C ASP A 131 13.73 4.25 9.45
N GLU A 132 12.56 4.39 8.88
CA GLU A 132 11.31 4.57 9.64
C GLU A 132 10.54 3.27 9.70
N VAL A 133 10.00 2.96 10.88
CA VAL A 133 9.20 1.76 11.13
C VAL A 133 7.76 2.18 11.38
N TYR A 134 6.84 1.59 10.63
CA TYR A 134 5.41 1.86 10.76
C TYR A 134 4.65 0.59 11.07
N LEU A 135 3.54 0.73 11.81
CA LEU A 135 2.54 -0.32 12.01
C LEU A 135 1.21 0.15 11.45
N LYS A 136 0.51 -0.76 10.80
CA LYS A 136 -0.85 -0.48 10.32
C LYS A 136 -1.82 -0.44 11.50
N THR A 137 -2.66 0.59 11.52
CA THR A 137 -3.69 0.77 12.53
C THR A 137 -5.06 0.83 11.86
N ASP A 138 -6.12 0.82 12.64
CA ASP A 138 -7.47 1.04 12.13
C ASP A 138 -7.56 2.46 11.61
N GLY A 139 -7.69 2.61 10.30
CA GLY A 139 -7.81 3.91 9.67
C GLY A 139 -6.51 4.63 9.35
N GLY A 140 -5.34 3.97 9.49
CA GLY A 140 -4.09 4.61 9.12
C GLY A 140 -2.86 3.81 9.46
N LYS A 141 -1.80 4.52 9.79
CA LYS A 141 -0.53 3.93 10.19
C LYS A 141 0.08 4.74 11.33
N ARG A 142 0.91 4.09 12.12
CA ARG A 142 1.60 4.74 13.23
C ARG A 142 3.10 4.50 13.10
N LYS A 143 3.87 5.57 13.18
CA LYS A 143 5.33 5.49 13.19
C LYS A 143 5.79 5.11 14.59
N LEU A 144 6.64 4.09 14.68
CA LEU A 144 7.18 3.63 15.95
C LEU A 144 8.47 4.38 16.29
N LYS A 145 8.60 4.75 17.56
CA LYS A 145 9.84 5.27 18.09
C LYS A 145 10.76 4.11 18.47
N THR A 146 12.06 4.37 18.56
CA THR A 146 13.07 3.35 18.89
C THR A 146 12.67 2.52 20.10
N HIS A 147 12.22 3.16 21.14
CA HIS A 147 11.77 2.56 22.38
C HIS A 147 10.58 1.61 22.16
N GLU A 148 9.62 2.05 21.37
CA GLU A 148 8.44 1.24 21.03
C GLU A 148 8.83 -0.01 20.23
N ILE A 149 9.79 0.13 19.31
CA ILE A 149 10.29 -0.99 18.51
C ILE A 149 10.87 -2.07 19.42
N GLN A 150 11.65 -1.67 20.42
CA GLN A 150 12.27 -2.59 21.37
C GLN A 150 11.20 -3.35 22.18
N ILE A 151 10.17 -2.65 22.64
CA ILE A 151 9.07 -3.25 23.39
C ILE A 151 8.31 -4.26 22.53
N GLU A 152 8.00 -3.89 21.30
CA GLU A 152 7.27 -4.76 20.38
C GLU A 152 8.06 -6.02 20.05
N LEU A 153 9.35 -5.89 19.78
CA LEU A 153 10.21 -7.05 19.49
C LEU A 153 10.25 -8.01 20.66
N LYS A 154 10.35 -7.47 21.86
CA LYS A 154 10.40 -8.29 23.09
C LYS A 154 9.07 -9.03 23.29
N SER A 155 7.94 -8.37 23.04
CA SER A 155 6.64 -8.99 23.22
C SER A 155 6.37 -10.09 22.20
N ARG A 156 7.01 -10.03 21.03
CA ARG A 156 6.87 -11.01 19.96
C ARG A 156 7.83 -12.20 20.10
N GLY A 157 8.87 -11.99 20.87
CA GLY A 157 9.87 -13.03 21.15
C GLY A 157 9.48 -13.99 22.28
#